data_e916758682821883d063447cb3ea0ab9
#
_entry.id   e916758682821883d063447cb3ea0ab9
#
_cell.length_a   1.000
_cell.length_b   1.000
_cell.length_c   1.000
_cell.angle_alpha   90.00
_cell.angle_beta   90.00
_cell.angle_gamma   90.00
#
_symmetry.space_group_name_H-M   'P 1'
#
loop_
_entity.id
_entity.type
_entity.pdbx_description
1 polymer ?
#
loop_
_entity_poly.entity_id
_entity_poly.type
_entity_poly.pdbx_seq_one_letter_code
_entity_poly.pdbx_strand_id
1 'polypeptide(L)'
;MKTSSKSRIAIVVLCSGGLLAASCGGSADELIDQASDALNEIAEEGSSVAESEGSTSDDSTPEESSTGSTSSSASDEDVEVAVEPNARMPLTGAPLDGADGIPNRPALAVKMPNNQKALPQTGLNEADIVFEEIINDGLTRFISVFHSQGSDPVGPIRSGRAQDVDILTNLDSPLFAWSGGNPGVTRVINNSSLVSLNYVRGFADAYYRRDGRGGSPHNLFSSTDTLWDLTPEEFAVPPQIFSYMLPGETAVGDPASIIEIELDSILARWDYDPASGRYLRSQYGEPHMTELTGQAWADNVVVLLVEYRRSPIDSKSPEATTVGSGQALVFTDGVVRVGAWQRSSNSDMWNLYTDETLSEPIGLSDGRTWVELPRNDSENVRYVS
;
A
#
# COMPACT_ATOMS: atom_id res chain seq x y z
N MET A 1 -32.66 -39.91 -40.23
CA MET A 1 -31.53 -40.25 -39.38
C MET A 1 -30.33 -39.51 -39.90
N LYS A 2 -29.95 -38.42 -39.28
CA LYS A 2 -28.70 -37.67 -39.56
C LYS A 2 -27.99 -37.51 -38.23
N THR A 3 -26.91 -38.21 -38.08
CA THR A 3 -26.03 -38.15 -36.91
C THR A 3 -25.12 -36.93 -37.03
N SER A 4 -25.22 -36.04 -36.06
CA SER A 4 -24.34 -34.88 -35.92
C SER A 4 -23.06 -35.29 -35.18
N SER A 5 -21.94 -35.21 -35.86
CA SER A 5 -20.59 -35.38 -35.29
C SER A 5 -20.15 -34.08 -34.64
N LYS A 6 -19.97 -34.10 -33.32
CA LYS A 6 -19.30 -33.01 -32.58
C LYS A 6 -17.79 -33.22 -32.67
N SER A 7 -17.09 -32.38 -33.44
CA SER A 7 -15.65 -32.29 -33.44
C SER A 7 -15.17 -31.71 -32.10
N ARG A 8 -14.42 -32.51 -31.35
CA ARG A 8 -13.64 -32.05 -30.20
C ARG A 8 -12.26 -31.63 -30.73
N ILE A 9 -11.98 -30.35 -30.69
CA ILE A 9 -10.63 -29.86 -30.94
C ILE A 9 -9.83 -30.15 -29.67
N ALA A 10 -8.92 -31.10 -29.74
CA ALA A 10 -7.91 -31.33 -28.73
C ALA A 10 -6.70 -30.43 -29.04
N ILE A 11 -6.44 -29.43 -28.21
CA ILE A 11 -5.20 -28.68 -28.28
C ILE A 11 -4.10 -29.53 -27.62
N VAL A 12 -3.25 -30.10 -28.48
CA VAL A 12 -2.03 -30.78 -28.04
C VAL A 12 -0.94 -29.70 -27.90
N VAL A 13 -0.59 -29.36 -26.65
CA VAL A 13 0.59 -28.57 -26.37
C VAL A 13 1.79 -29.51 -26.49
N LEU A 14 2.53 -29.39 -27.59
CA LEU A 14 3.85 -30.03 -27.74
C LEU A 14 4.86 -29.26 -26.88
N CYS A 15 5.22 -29.80 -25.73
CA CYS A 15 6.43 -29.45 -25.02
C CYS A 15 7.62 -30.07 -25.74
N SER A 16 8.24 -29.33 -26.65
CA SER A 16 9.58 -29.68 -27.17
C SER A 16 10.62 -29.28 -26.14
N GLY A 17 11.20 -30.27 -25.49
CA GLY A 17 12.27 -30.12 -24.52
C GLY A 17 13.53 -29.50 -25.12
N GLY A 18 14.00 -28.45 -24.47
CA GLY A 18 15.35 -27.93 -24.59
C GLY A 18 15.86 -27.66 -23.17
N LEU A 19 16.60 -28.62 -22.61
CA LEU A 19 17.42 -28.37 -21.41
C LEU A 19 18.50 -27.35 -21.77
N LEU A 20 18.31 -26.09 -21.37
CA LEU A 20 19.39 -25.16 -21.17
C LEU A 20 19.41 -24.82 -19.68
N ALA A 21 20.32 -25.46 -18.97
CA ALA A 21 20.67 -25.10 -17.61
C ALA A 21 21.31 -23.70 -17.63
N ALA A 22 20.50 -22.67 -17.41
CA ALA A 22 20.99 -21.35 -17.02
C ALA A 22 20.68 -21.17 -15.54
N SER A 23 21.72 -21.10 -14.74
CA SER A 23 21.71 -20.76 -13.33
C SER A 23 21.16 -19.35 -13.16
N CYS A 24 19.85 -19.21 -12.97
CA CYS A 24 19.21 -18.01 -12.49
C CYS A 24 18.55 -18.37 -11.15
N GLY A 25 19.14 -17.89 -10.06
CA GLY A 25 18.59 -18.02 -8.71
C GLY A 25 17.40 -17.08 -8.51
N GLY A 26 16.27 -17.38 -9.11
CA GLY A 26 14.97 -16.77 -8.82
C GLY A 26 14.16 -17.73 -7.94
N SER A 27 13.41 -17.20 -6.96
CA SER A 27 12.49 -18.01 -6.17
C SER A 27 11.36 -18.56 -7.05
N ALA A 28 10.78 -19.70 -6.63
CA ALA A 28 9.65 -20.29 -7.36
C ALA A 28 8.47 -19.32 -7.54
N ASP A 29 8.33 -18.35 -6.66
CA ASP A 29 7.29 -17.32 -6.75
C ASP A 29 7.61 -16.21 -7.76
N GLU A 30 8.87 -15.85 -7.95
CA GLU A 30 9.23 -14.96 -9.07
C GLU A 30 8.82 -15.57 -10.41
N LEU A 31 8.97 -16.89 -10.55
CA LEU A 31 8.54 -17.61 -11.76
C LEU A 31 7.00 -17.70 -11.87
N ILE A 32 6.30 -17.85 -10.75
CA ILE A 32 4.83 -17.89 -10.72
C ILE A 32 4.25 -16.51 -10.98
N ASP A 33 4.81 -15.47 -10.38
CA ASP A 33 4.40 -14.09 -10.64
C ASP A 33 4.68 -13.70 -12.10
N GLN A 34 5.84 -14.09 -12.67
CA GLN A 34 6.14 -13.89 -14.08
C GLN A 34 5.21 -14.67 -15.02
N ALA A 35 4.86 -15.91 -14.65
CA ALA A 35 3.91 -16.71 -15.43
C ALA A 35 2.49 -16.15 -15.31
N SER A 36 2.11 -15.61 -14.17
CA SER A 36 0.82 -14.92 -13.96
C SER A 36 0.73 -13.64 -14.79
N ASP A 37 1.80 -12.84 -14.81
CA ASP A 37 1.90 -11.63 -15.62
C ASP A 37 1.83 -11.96 -17.12
N ALA A 38 2.55 -12.99 -17.57
CA ALA A 38 2.53 -13.44 -18.97
C ALA A 38 1.17 -14.04 -19.41
N LEU A 39 0.48 -14.77 -18.52
CA LEU A 39 -0.86 -15.30 -18.80
C LEU A 39 -1.92 -14.19 -18.85
N ASN A 40 -1.75 -13.12 -18.07
CA ASN A 40 -2.62 -11.96 -18.11
C ASN A 40 -2.40 -11.15 -19.41
N GLU A 41 -1.16 -10.99 -19.88
CA GLU A 41 -0.85 -10.38 -21.18
C GLU A 41 -1.53 -11.13 -22.35
N ILE A 42 -1.51 -12.46 -22.33
CA ILE A 42 -2.17 -13.29 -23.37
C ILE A 42 -3.71 -13.18 -23.30
N ALA A 43 -4.28 -12.97 -22.11
CA ALA A 43 -5.71 -12.81 -21.93
C ALA A 43 -6.23 -11.46 -22.47
N GLU A 44 -5.41 -10.41 -22.44
CA GLU A 44 -5.75 -9.10 -23.00
C GLU A 44 -5.72 -9.09 -24.54
N GLU A 45 -4.76 -9.76 -25.17
CA GLU A 45 -4.72 -9.92 -26.63
C GLU A 45 -5.92 -10.72 -27.18
N GLY A 46 -6.48 -11.62 -26.36
CA GLY A 46 -7.67 -12.42 -26.72
C GLY A 46 -9.01 -11.67 -26.60
N SER A 47 -9.07 -10.58 -25.82
CA SER A 47 -10.32 -9.85 -25.56
C SER A 47 -10.62 -8.75 -26.57
N SER A 48 -9.67 -8.32 -27.37
CA SER A 48 -9.82 -7.21 -28.33
C SER A 48 -10.48 -7.61 -29.67
N VAL A 49 -10.90 -8.88 -29.85
CA VAL A 49 -11.41 -9.40 -31.14
C VAL A 49 -12.92 -9.68 -31.14
N ALA A 50 -13.65 -9.40 -30.06
CA ALA A 50 -15.06 -9.77 -29.94
C ALA A 50 -15.99 -8.61 -29.51
N GLU A 51 -15.98 -7.47 -30.19
CA GLU A 51 -17.11 -6.53 -30.17
C GLU A 51 -17.23 -5.78 -31.50
N SER A 52 -17.95 -6.41 -32.43
CA SER A 52 -18.68 -5.71 -33.48
C SER A 52 -19.88 -6.58 -33.88
N GLU A 53 -21.02 -5.96 -33.72
CA GLU A 53 -22.29 -6.13 -34.40
C GLU A 53 -23.51 -6.25 -33.49
N GLY A 54 -24.46 -5.33 -33.73
CA GLY A 54 -25.85 -5.55 -33.42
C GLY A 54 -26.66 -4.34 -32.94
N SER A 55 -26.93 -3.40 -33.85
CA SER A 55 -27.94 -2.33 -33.83
C SER A 55 -29.39 -2.86 -33.66
N THR A 56 -30.29 -2.11 -32.97
CA THR A 56 -31.48 -1.41 -33.47
C THR A 56 -32.48 -1.10 -32.35
N SER A 57 -32.78 0.16 -32.15
CA SER A 57 -34.01 0.98 -32.17
C SER A 57 -35.29 0.45 -31.49
N ASP A 58 -35.91 1.28 -30.67
CA ASP A 58 -37.12 2.10 -30.82
C ASP A 58 -37.53 2.74 -29.47
N ASP A 59 -37.63 4.02 -29.46
CA ASP A 59 -38.71 5.02 -29.50
C ASP A 59 -39.83 4.86 -28.45
N SER A 60 -39.95 5.87 -27.55
CA SER A 60 -41.15 6.64 -27.23
C SER A 60 -40.99 7.56 -26.01
N THR A 61 -40.96 8.85 -26.28
CA THR A 61 -41.41 9.95 -25.41
C THR A 61 -42.96 10.02 -25.45
N PRO A 62 -43.71 10.66 -24.50
CA PRO A 62 -43.63 12.11 -24.28
C PRO A 62 -44.02 12.70 -22.90
N GLU A 63 -43.68 14.01 -22.79
CA GLU A 63 -44.41 15.17 -22.24
C GLU A 63 -44.47 15.38 -20.73
N GLU A 64 -43.86 16.46 -20.36
CA GLU A 64 -44.19 17.84 -19.94
C GLU A 64 -44.98 17.99 -18.64
N SER A 65 -44.40 18.79 -17.72
CA SER A 65 -45.07 19.97 -17.20
C SER A 65 -44.15 20.85 -16.35
N SER A 66 -44.10 22.10 -16.75
CA SER A 66 -43.48 23.29 -16.20
C SER A 66 -43.99 23.68 -14.81
N THR A 67 -43.20 24.35 -13.99
CA THR A 67 -43.27 25.78 -13.65
C THR A 67 -42.41 26.15 -12.45
N GLY A 68 -41.76 27.32 -12.52
CA GLY A 68 -41.55 28.17 -11.37
C GLY A 68 -40.13 28.67 -11.12
N SER A 69 -39.73 29.71 -11.83
CA SER A 69 -38.59 30.58 -11.50
C SER A 69 -38.69 31.17 -10.11
N THR A 70 -37.63 31.22 -9.36
CA THR A 70 -37.24 32.39 -8.57
C THR A 70 -35.72 32.46 -8.47
N SER A 71 -35.15 33.44 -9.11
CA SER A 71 -33.78 33.91 -8.95
C SER A 71 -33.59 34.51 -7.56
N SER A 72 -32.62 34.01 -6.80
CA SER A 72 -31.97 34.81 -5.79
C SER A 72 -30.45 34.72 -5.99
N SER A 73 -29.89 35.81 -6.40
CA SER A 73 -28.45 36.07 -6.38
C SER A 73 -27.99 36.00 -4.92
N ALA A 74 -27.22 34.97 -4.58
CA ALA A 74 -26.42 34.97 -3.41
C ALA A 74 -24.97 35.30 -3.84
N SER A 75 -24.48 36.37 -3.25
CA SER A 75 -23.09 36.80 -3.30
C SER A 75 -22.15 35.69 -2.87
N ASP A 76 -21.07 35.48 -3.66
CA ASP A 76 -19.89 34.76 -3.24
C ASP A 76 -19.32 35.49 -2.00
N GLU A 77 -19.69 35.02 -0.83
CA GLU A 77 -18.92 35.24 0.38
C GLU A 77 -17.86 34.15 0.40
N ASP A 78 -16.59 34.57 0.24
CA ASP A 78 -15.43 33.75 0.56
C ASP A 78 -15.62 33.26 2.00
N VAL A 79 -16.06 32.02 2.15
CA VAL A 79 -16.07 31.34 3.45
C VAL A 79 -14.62 31.01 3.75
N GLU A 80 -13.96 31.94 4.42
CA GLU A 80 -12.68 31.67 5.11
C GLU A 80 -12.96 30.55 6.11
N VAL A 81 -12.65 29.30 5.71
CA VAL A 81 -12.74 28.15 6.59
C VAL A 81 -11.73 28.38 7.70
N ALA A 82 -12.23 28.78 8.87
CA ALA A 82 -11.39 28.93 10.05
C ALA A 82 -10.72 27.57 10.33
N VAL A 83 -9.40 27.48 10.11
CA VAL A 83 -8.62 26.33 10.47
C VAL A 83 -8.70 26.21 12.00
N GLU A 84 -9.23 25.07 12.49
CA GLU A 84 -9.26 24.78 13.94
C GLU A 84 -7.82 24.87 14.46
N PRO A 85 -7.60 25.51 15.63
CA PRO A 85 -6.26 25.83 16.12
C PRO A 85 -5.31 24.65 16.35
N ASN A 86 -5.76 23.41 16.12
CA ASN A 86 -4.98 22.18 16.22
C ASN A 86 -5.18 21.26 15.00
N ALA A 87 -5.62 21.79 13.85
CA ALA A 87 -5.75 20.98 12.65
C ALA A 87 -4.37 20.43 12.21
N ARG A 88 -4.33 19.15 11.85
CA ARG A 88 -3.11 18.41 11.52
C ARG A 88 -3.30 17.57 10.27
N MET A 89 -2.21 17.30 9.60
CA MET A 89 -2.18 16.31 8.52
C MET A 89 -2.60 14.92 9.05
N PRO A 90 -3.56 14.25 8.43
CA PRO A 90 -4.14 13.04 8.99
C PRO A 90 -3.15 11.87 9.09
N LEU A 91 -2.19 11.76 8.18
CA LEU A 91 -1.29 10.61 8.10
C LEU A 91 0.11 10.88 8.67
N THR A 92 0.42 12.12 8.99
CA THR A 92 1.73 12.49 9.55
C THR A 92 1.63 13.25 10.89
N GLY A 93 0.43 13.66 11.29
CA GLY A 93 0.27 14.49 12.49
C GLY A 93 0.90 15.87 12.37
N ALA A 94 1.54 16.21 11.26
CA ALA A 94 2.19 17.49 11.07
C ALA A 94 1.20 18.65 11.21
N PRO A 95 1.55 19.73 11.91
CA PRO A 95 0.67 20.88 12.04
C PRO A 95 0.40 21.51 10.67
N LEU A 96 -0.80 22.06 10.49
CA LEU A 96 -1.13 22.81 9.29
C LEU A 96 -0.59 24.23 9.42
N ASP A 97 0.56 24.49 8.80
CA ASP A 97 1.18 25.81 8.77
C ASP A 97 0.69 26.58 7.52
N GLY A 98 -0.38 27.33 7.66
CA GLY A 98 -0.79 28.27 6.62
C GLY A 98 -2.07 27.92 5.83
N ALA A 99 -2.20 28.53 4.64
CA ALA A 99 -3.44 28.57 3.86
C ALA A 99 -3.77 27.30 3.09
N ASP A 100 -2.84 26.37 2.92
CA ASP A 100 -3.01 25.25 1.99
C ASP A 100 -3.91 24.12 2.54
N GLY A 101 -4.12 24.07 3.86
CA GLY A 101 -5.02 23.11 4.49
C GLY A 101 -4.63 21.64 4.25
N ILE A 102 -5.56 20.73 4.55
CA ILE A 102 -5.43 19.30 4.24
C ILE A 102 -5.71 19.10 2.74
N PRO A 103 -4.83 18.39 1.99
CA PRO A 103 -5.07 18.13 0.57
C PRO A 103 -6.44 17.46 0.35
N ASN A 104 -7.26 18.03 -0.52
CA ASN A 104 -8.58 17.51 -0.85
C ASN A 104 -8.44 16.38 -1.89
N ARG A 105 -7.96 15.24 -1.46
CA ARG A 105 -7.75 14.03 -2.27
C ARG A 105 -7.79 12.79 -1.39
N PRO A 106 -8.04 11.58 -1.94
CA PRO A 106 -7.96 10.34 -1.17
C PRO A 106 -6.50 9.99 -0.86
N ALA A 107 -6.29 9.13 0.14
CA ALA A 107 -5.00 8.45 0.29
C ALA A 107 -4.71 7.60 -0.95
N LEU A 108 -3.45 7.53 -1.34
CA LEU A 108 -2.96 6.67 -2.42
C LEU A 108 -1.99 5.65 -1.83
N ALA A 109 -2.35 4.37 -1.88
CA ALA A 109 -1.49 3.27 -1.50
C ALA A 109 -0.84 2.64 -2.73
N VAL A 110 0.48 2.48 -2.72
CA VAL A 110 1.26 1.87 -3.81
C VAL A 110 1.95 0.62 -3.31
N LYS A 111 1.67 -0.52 -3.94
CA LYS A 111 2.29 -1.80 -3.59
C LYS A 111 3.66 -1.92 -4.21
N MET A 112 4.71 -2.13 -3.40
CA MET A 112 6.10 -2.20 -3.84
C MET A 112 6.78 -3.49 -3.40
N PRO A 113 7.66 -4.08 -4.22
CA PRO A 113 8.47 -5.23 -3.83
C PRO A 113 9.62 -4.81 -2.90
N ASN A 114 10.05 -5.73 -2.02
CA ASN A 114 11.24 -5.57 -1.19
C ASN A 114 12.20 -6.76 -1.36
N ASN A 115 12.63 -7.02 -2.57
CA ASN A 115 13.73 -7.94 -2.87
C ASN A 115 14.90 -7.19 -3.48
N GLN A 116 16.10 -7.79 -3.50
CA GLN A 116 17.32 -7.14 -3.99
C GLN A 116 17.21 -6.64 -5.43
N LYS A 117 16.42 -7.31 -6.30
CA LYS A 117 16.25 -6.90 -7.71
C LYS A 117 15.37 -5.66 -7.87
N ALA A 118 14.57 -5.33 -6.85
CA ALA A 118 13.73 -4.14 -6.85
C ALA A 118 14.45 -2.88 -6.39
N LEU A 119 15.60 -3.03 -5.75
CA LEU A 119 16.39 -1.91 -5.25
C LEU A 119 17.10 -1.14 -6.36
N PRO A 120 17.26 0.18 -6.22
CA PRO A 120 16.62 1.06 -5.25
C PRO A 120 15.16 1.37 -5.67
N GLN A 121 14.23 1.51 -4.71
CA GLN A 121 12.87 1.99 -4.97
C GLN A 121 12.82 3.51 -5.07
N THR A 122 11.71 4.05 -5.61
CA THR A 122 11.39 5.48 -5.59
C THR A 122 10.06 5.70 -4.89
N GLY A 123 9.93 6.80 -4.17
CA GLY A 123 8.70 7.17 -3.46
C GLY A 123 8.66 6.73 -2.00
N LEU A 124 9.63 5.94 -1.51
CA LEU A 124 9.62 5.50 -0.11
C LEU A 124 9.77 6.67 0.87
N ASN A 125 10.63 7.66 0.55
CA ASN A 125 10.85 8.83 1.42
C ASN A 125 9.79 9.92 1.26
N GLU A 126 8.94 9.82 0.26
CA GLU A 126 7.82 10.74 0.00
C GLU A 126 6.49 10.21 0.57
N ALA A 127 6.41 8.93 0.91
CA ALA A 127 5.23 8.34 1.53
C ALA A 127 5.05 8.85 2.97
N ASP A 128 3.81 9.12 3.37
CA ASP A 128 3.45 9.50 4.73
C ASP A 128 3.57 8.30 5.68
N ILE A 129 3.11 7.13 5.22
CA ILE A 129 3.19 5.87 5.96
C ILE A 129 3.70 4.78 5.03
N VAL A 130 4.60 3.93 5.52
CA VAL A 130 5.02 2.71 4.84
C VAL A 130 4.71 1.52 5.74
N PHE A 131 3.89 0.59 5.28
CA PHE A 131 3.72 -0.71 5.93
C PHE A 131 4.66 -1.72 5.29
N GLU A 132 5.37 -2.52 6.10
CA GLU A 132 6.14 -3.66 5.65
C GLU A 132 5.51 -4.95 6.17
N GLU A 133 5.10 -5.81 5.26
CA GLU A 133 4.42 -7.06 5.54
C GLU A 133 5.19 -8.27 5.03
N ILE A 134 5.13 -9.38 5.75
CA ILE A 134 5.69 -10.65 5.30
C ILE A 134 4.77 -11.24 4.22
N ILE A 135 5.39 -11.67 3.13
CA ILE A 135 4.76 -12.41 2.05
C ILE A 135 5.37 -13.81 1.95
N ASN A 136 5.04 -14.55 0.89
CA ASN A 136 5.62 -15.86 0.64
C ASN A 136 7.16 -15.87 0.49
N ASP A 137 7.77 -17.03 0.70
CA ASP A 137 9.21 -17.29 0.61
C ASP A 137 10.11 -16.48 1.57
N GLY A 138 9.54 -16.00 2.67
CA GLY A 138 10.27 -15.22 3.67
C GLY A 138 10.64 -13.82 3.18
N LEU A 139 10.05 -13.35 2.10
CA LEU A 139 10.21 -11.99 1.59
C LEU A 139 9.18 -11.05 2.22
N THR A 140 9.39 -9.76 2.01
CA THR A 140 8.43 -8.72 2.39
C THR A 140 7.99 -7.89 1.18
N ARG A 141 6.91 -7.13 1.37
CA ARG A 141 6.47 -6.06 0.46
C ARG A 141 6.15 -4.81 1.25
N PHE A 142 6.31 -3.68 0.59
CA PHE A 142 5.86 -2.40 1.12
C PHE A 142 4.47 -2.04 0.57
N ILE A 143 3.70 -1.34 1.42
CA ILE A 143 2.57 -0.54 1.01
C ILE A 143 2.92 0.89 1.37
N SER A 144 3.29 1.70 0.37
CA SER A 144 3.63 3.10 0.55
C SER A 144 2.39 3.96 0.39
N VAL A 145 1.99 4.66 1.44
CA VAL A 145 0.76 5.46 1.49
C VAL A 145 1.13 6.94 1.39
N PHE A 146 0.52 7.62 0.43
CA PHE A 146 0.73 9.02 0.12
C PHE A 146 -0.56 9.81 0.34
N HIS A 147 -0.45 10.99 0.90
CA HIS A 147 -1.53 11.97 1.00
C HIS A 147 -1.00 13.41 1.08
N SER A 148 -0.01 13.68 1.97
CA SER A 148 0.52 15.03 2.16
C SER A 148 1.33 15.51 0.95
N GLN A 149 2.08 14.63 0.34
CA GLN A 149 2.94 14.90 -0.81
C GLN A 149 2.92 13.73 -1.80
N GLY A 150 3.52 13.92 -2.97
CA GLY A 150 3.60 12.90 -4.02
C GLY A 150 5.03 12.54 -4.39
N SER A 151 5.19 11.64 -5.36
CA SER A 151 6.46 11.18 -5.94
C SER A 151 6.34 10.98 -7.44
N ASP A 152 7.33 11.43 -8.18
CA ASP A 152 7.50 11.16 -9.61
C ASP A 152 8.98 10.84 -9.91
N PRO A 153 9.30 9.60 -10.26
CA PRO A 153 8.45 8.41 -10.34
C PRO A 153 8.12 7.80 -8.97
N VAL A 154 7.17 6.84 -8.97
CA VAL A 154 6.86 5.96 -7.84
C VAL A 154 6.95 4.50 -8.28
N GLY A 155 7.65 3.65 -7.50
CA GLY A 155 7.80 2.24 -7.80
C GLY A 155 9.17 1.64 -7.47
N PRO A 156 9.49 0.43 -7.94
CA PRO A 156 8.65 -0.38 -8.84
C PRO A 156 7.34 -0.82 -8.16
N ILE A 157 6.31 -1.05 -8.97
CA ILE A 157 4.98 -1.45 -8.49
C ILE A 157 4.83 -2.96 -8.62
N ARG A 158 4.21 -3.60 -7.63
CA ARG A 158 4.17 -5.06 -7.52
C ARG A 158 2.75 -5.58 -7.19
N SER A 159 2.61 -6.91 -7.26
CA SER A 159 1.33 -7.60 -7.04
C SER A 159 0.80 -7.39 -5.63
N GLY A 160 -0.52 -7.22 -5.51
CA GLY A 160 -1.24 -7.15 -4.26
C GLY A 160 -1.31 -8.49 -3.52
N ARG A 161 -1.74 -8.43 -2.26
CA ARG A 161 -2.03 -9.57 -1.38
C ARG A 161 -3.40 -9.35 -0.72
N ALA A 162 -4.02 -10.42 -0.25
CA ALA A 162 -5.33 -10.31 0.40
C ALA A 162 -5.30 -9.44 1.67
N GLN A 163 -4.21 -9.53 2.43
CA GLN A 163 -4.01 -8.75 3.66
C GLN A 163 -3.92 -7.23 3.43
N ASP A 164 -3.63 -6.78 2.19
CA ASP A 164 -3.62 -5.35 1.85
C ASP A 164 -4.96 -4.69 2.15
N VAL A 165 -6.07 -5.43 1.96
CA VAL A 165 -7.41 -4.94 2.24
C VAL A 165 -7.58 -4.64 3.74
N ASP A 166 -7.17 -5.57 4.60
CA ASP A 166 -7.30 -5.39 6.04
C ASP A 166 -6.39 -4.25 6.57
N ILE A 167 -5.23 -4.04 5.94
CA ILE A 167 -4.30 -2.97 6.32
C ILE A 167 -4.84 -1.60 5.91
N LEU A 168 -5.46 -1.48 4.73
CA LEU A 168 -5.78 -0.20 4.09
C LEU A 168 -7.22 0.28 4.29
N THR A 169 -8.15 -0.58 4.71
CA THR A 169 -9.60 -0.23 4.80
C THR A 169 -9.88 0.99 5.70
N ASN A 170 -9.03 1.24 6.71
CA ASN A 170 -9.17 2.39 7.61
C ASN A 170 -8.76 3.74 6.99
N LEU A 171 -8.32 3.76 5.75
CA LEU A 171 -8.00 4.99 5.01
C LEU A 171 -9.20 5.57 4.25
N ASP A 172 -10.39 5.01 4.45
CA ASP A 172 -11.65 5.44 3.85
C ASP A 172 -11.63 5.49 2.33
N SER A 173 -11.65 4.31 1.72
CA SER A 173 -11.68 4.12 0.26
C SER A 173 -10.43 4.66 -0.48
N PRO A 174 -9.22 4.32 -0.04
CA PRO A 174 -8.00 4.79 -0.69
C PRO A 174 -7.86 4.24 -2.12
N LEU A 175 -7.17 4.99 -2.97
CA LEU A 175 -6.66 4.47 -4.23
C LEU A 175 -5.60 3.39 -3.93
N PHE A 176 -5.65 2.27 -4.62
CA PHE A 176 -4.66 1.20 -4.47
C PHE A 176 -4.02 0.84 -5.81
N ALA A 177 -2.77 1.28 -6.02
CA ALA A 177 -1.97 1.02 -7.21
C ALA A 177 -1.16 -0.27 -7.04
N TRP A 178 -1.38 -1.25 -7.93
CA TRP A 178 -0.78 -2.58 -7.88
C TRP A 178 -0.70 -3.24 -9.25
N SER A 179 0.23 -4.19 -9.42
CA SER A 179 0.49 -4.80 -10.74
C SER A 179 -0.37 -6.02 -11.05
N GLY A 180 -1.32 -6.38 -10.21
CA GLY A 180 -2.14 -7.58 -10.37
C GLY A 180 -1.95 -8.60 -9.25
N GLY A 181 -2.50 -9.81 -9.43
CA GLY A 181 -2.44 -10.90 -8.46
C GLY A 181 -3.20 -12.13 -8.98
N ASN A 182 -3.16 -13.24 -8.23
CA ASN A 182 -3.95 -14.40 -8.58
C ASN A 182 -5.48 -14.09 -8.56
N PRO A 183 -6.34 -14.89 -9.19
CA PRO A 183 -7.77 -14.59 -9.29
C PRO A 183 -8.48 -14.43 -7.93
N GLY A 184 -8.01 -15.11 -6.88
CA GLY A 184 -8.55 -15.00 -5.52
C GLY A 184 -8.25 -13.65 -4.90
N VAL A 185 -6.97 -13.23 -4.93
CA VAL A 185 -6.52 -11.92 -4.46
C VAL A 185 -7.20 -10.80 -5.23
N THR A 186 -7.24 -10.89 -6.57
CA THR A 186 -7.93 -9.91 -7.42
C THR A 186 -9.40 -9.74 -7.02
N ARG A 187 -10.10 -10.84 -6.75
CA ARG A 187 -11.50 -10.79 -6.32
C ARG A 187 -11.66 -10.12 -4.97
N VAL A 188 -10.79 -10.42 -4.01
CA VAL A 188 -10.86 -9.84 -2.65
C VAL A 188 -10.64 -8.33 -2.71
N ILE A 189 -9.61 -7.87 -3.42
CA ILE A 189 -9.32 -6.45 -3.57
C ILE A 189 -10.44 -5.72 -4.31
N ASN A 190 -10.93 -6.25 -5.43
CA ASN A 190 -11.98 -5.60 -6.21
C ASN A 190 -13.36 -5.59 -5.52
N ASN A 191 -13.59 -6.44 -4.51
CA ASN A 191 -14.82 -6.48 -3.71
C ASN A 191 -14.69 -5.73 -2.38
N SER A 192 -13.56 -5.09 -2.13
CA SER A 192 -13.32 -4.29 -0.92
C SER A 192 -13.70 -2.82 -1.13
N SER A 193 -13.47 -1.99 -0.11
CA SER A 193 -13.62 -0.53 -0.20
C SER A 193 -12.46 0.16 -0.94
N LEU A 194 -11.39 -0.56 -1.29
CA LEU A 194 -10.26 0.03 -2.00
C LEU A 194 -10.63 0.37 -3.44
N VAL A 195 -10.26 1.54 -3.92
CA VAL A 195 -10.35 1.90 -5.34
C VAL A 195 -9.18 1.24 -6.07
N SER A 196 -9.45 0.10 -6.70
CA SER A 196 -8.44 -0.77 -7.31
C SER A 196 -7.90 -0.20 -8.62
N LEU A 197 -6.68 0.33 -8.62
CA LEU A 197 -5.95 0.77 -9.82
C LEU A 197 -5.03 -0.37 -10.30
N ASN A 198 -5.64 -1.45 -10.79
CA ASN A 198 -4.93 -2.65 -11.20
C ASN A 198 -4.32 -2.48 -12.60
N TYR A 199 -2.96 -2.55 -12.71
CA TYR A 199 -2.24 -2.44 -13.98
C TYR A 199 -2.76 -3.40 -15.06
N VAL A 200 -3.00 -4.67 -14.74
CA VAL A 200 -3.44 -5.68 -15.72
C VAL A 200 -4.96 -5.69 -15.94
N ARG A 201 -5.71 -4.78 -15.30
CA ARG A 201 -7.18 -4.76 -15.41
C ARG A 201 -7.74 -3.35 -15.53
N GLY A 202 -7.48 -2.73 -16.68
CA GLY A 202 -8.13 -1.49 -17.10
C GLY A 202 -7.36 -0.21 -16.81
N PHE A 203 -6.22 -0.26 -16.14
CA PHE A 203 -5.44 0.93 -15.78
C PHE A 203 -4.01 0.93 -16.36
N ALA A 204 -3.73 0.13 -17.38
CA ALA A 204 -2.39 -0.02 -17.94
C ALA A 204 -1.77 1.32 -18.38
N ASP A 205 -2.57 2.24 -18.90
CA ASP A 205 -2.13 3.54 -19.41
C ASP A 205 -1.62 4.50 -18.30
N ALA A 206 -1.97 4.23 -17.04
CA ALA A 206 -1.46 4.99 -15.89
C ALA A 206 -0.06 4.54 -15.45
N TYR A 207 0.47 3.50 -16.07
CA TYR A 207 1.74 2.89 -15.71
C TYR A 207 2.68 2.86 -16.90
N TYR A 208 3.98 2.73 -16.63
CA TYR A 208 4.99 2.56 -17.65
C TYR A 208 6.12 1.65 -17.18
N ARG A 209 6.82 1.03 -18.12
CA ARG A 209 7.99 0.23 -17.81
C ARG A 209 9.26 1.04 -18.04
N ARG A 210 10.16 1.03 -17.06
CA ARG A 210 11.45 1.73 -17.14
C ARG A 210 12.51 0.80 -17.70
N ASP A 211 13.17 1.25 -18.77
CA ASP A 211 14.33 0.57 -19.30
C ASP A 211 15.52 0.63 -18.32
N GLY A 212 16.39 -0.37 -18.35
CA GLY A 212 17.57 -0.44 -17.49
C GLY A 212 17.30 -0.86 -16.04
N ARG A 213 16.02 -1.15 -15.67
CA ARG A 213 15.63 -1.60 -14.32
C ARG A 213 15.52 -3.14 -14.18
N GLY A 214 16.17 -3.91 -15.06
CA GLY A 214 16.22 -5.37 -14.95
C GLY A 214 15.02 -6.12 -15.53
N GLY A 215 14.08 -5.46 -16.19
CA GLY A 215 12.90 -6.08 -16.82
C GLY A 215 11.77 -6.43 -15.84
N SER A 216 10.70 -7.03 -16.39
CA SER A 216 9.55 -7.50 -15.59
C SER A 216 10.02 -8.56 -14.58
N PRO A 217 9.50 -8.53 -13.35
CA PRO A 217 8.44 -7.67 -12.79
C PRO A 217 8.95 -6.45 -11.97
N HIS A 218 10.21 -6.04 -12.12
CA HIS A 218 10.86 -5.02 -11.27
C HIS A 218 11.01 -3.65 -11.94
N ASN A 219 10.29 -3.41 -13.03
CA ASN A 219 10.43 -2.20 -13.84
C ASN A 219 9.11 -1.45 -14.11
N LEU A 220 8.02 -1.81 -13.43
CA LEU A 220 6.74 -1.12 -13.56
C LEU A 220 6.69 0.08 -12.62
N PHE A 221 6.38 1.27 -13.15
CA PHE A 221 6.34 2.54 -12.42
C PHE A 221 5.12 3.36 -12.81
N SER A 222 4.84 4.39 -12.01
CA SER A 222 3.90 5.47 -12.30
C SER A 222 4.41 6.77 -11.69
N SER A 223 3.59 7.82 -11.66
CA SER A 223 3.69 8.96 -10.75
C SER A 223 2.46 9.02 -9.86
N THR A 224 2.59 9.59 -8.67
CA THR A 224 1.45 9.75 -7.76
C THR A 224 0.38 10.66 -8.37
N ASP A 225 0.78 11.69 -9.11
CA ASP A 225 -0.15 12.60 -9.78
C ASP A 225 -0.98 11.87 -10.83
N THR A 226 -0.35 11.07 -11.70
CA THR A 226 -1.06 10.23 -12.68
C THR A 226 -2.06 9.28 -12.01
N LEU A 227 -1.72 8.73 -10.85
CA LEU A 227 -2.61 7.83 -10.10
C LEU A 227 -3.75 8.62 -9.43
N TRP A 228 -3.51 9.81 -8.89
CA TRP A 228 -4.56 10.67 -8.34
C TRP A 228 -5.50 11.24 -9.42
N ASP A 229 -5.05 11.41 -10.66
CA ASP A 229 -5.93 11.80 -11.78
C ASP A 229 -7.03 10.77 -12.05
N LEU A 230 -6.90 9.56 -11.52
CA LEU A 230 -7.90 8.50 -11.58
C LEU A 230 -8.86 8.47 -10.37
N THR A 231 -8.83 9.51 -9.54
CA THR A 231 -9.73 9.61 -8.39
C THR A 231 -11.20 9.66 -8.85
N PRO A 232 -12.09 8.81 -8.30
CA PRO A 232 -13.52 8.90 -8.58
C PRO A 232 -14.09 10.26 -8.19
N GLU A 233 -15.25 10.63 -8.74
CA GLU A 233 -15.95 11.88 -8.38
C GLU A 233 -16.31 11.90 -6.88
N GLU A 234 -16.70 10.74 -6.33
CA GLU A 234 -16.94 10.54 -4.89
C GLU A 234 -15.71 9.92 -4.25
N PHE A 235 -15.07 10.64 -3.37
CA PHE A 235 -13.92 10.17 -2.59
C PHE A 235 -13.96 10.76 -1.18
N ALA A 236 -13.18 10.17 -0.27
CA ALA A 236 -12.96 10.69 1.07
C ALA A 236 -11.51 11.11 1.28
N VAL A 237 -11.30 12.16 2.05
CA VAL A 237 -9.99 12.50 2.61
C VAL A 237 -9.71 11.48 3.73
N PRO A 238 -8.49 10.90 3.80
CA PRO A 238 -8.23 9.86 4.78
C PRO A 238 -8.39 10.39 6.21
N PRO A 239 -8.96 9.58 7.12
CA PRO A 239 -8.96 9.91 8.54
C PRO A 239 -7.57 9.71 9.14
N GLN A 240 -7.36 10.22 10.34
CA GLN A 240 -6.19 9.90 11.15
C GLN A 240 -6.24 8.42 11.56
N ILE A 241 -5.15 7.68 11.33
CA ILE A 241 -5.07 6.24 11.65
C ILE A 241 -4.14 5.91 12.82
N PHE A 242 -3.39 6.89 13.31
CA PHE A 242 -2.59 6.84 14.54
C PHE A 242 -2.87 8.06 15.41
N SER A 243 -2.64 7.95 16.70
CA SER A 243 -2.60 9.11 17.60
C SER A 243 -1.25 9.79 17.51
N TYR A 244 -1.24 11.12 17.53
CA TYR A 244 -0.02 11.94 17.54
C TYR A 244 0.06 12.74 18.83
N MET A 245 1.28 12.97 19.31
CA MET A 245 1.56 13.82 20.47
C MET A 245 1.05 15.25 20.23
N LEU A 246 0.65 15.93 21.29
CA LEU A 246 0.26 17.33 21.21
C LEU A 246 1.49 18.22 20.97
N PRO A 247 1.31 19.42 20.38
CA PRO A 247 2.42 20.35 20.18
C PRO A 247 3.15 20.65 21.48
N GLY A 248 4.46 20.44 21.47
CA GLY A 248 5.34 20.67 22.63
C GLY A 248 5.43 19.50 23.62
N GLU A 249 4.70 18.41 23.40
CA GLU A 249 4.96 17.15 24.08
C GLU A 249 6.26 16.53 23.55
N THR A 250 6.94 15.78 24.40
CA THR A 250 8.15 15.03 24.07
C THR A 250 7.92 13.55 24.32
N ALA A 251 8.48 12.73 23.47
CA ALA A 251 8.42 11.29 23.63
C ALA A 251 9.03 10.85 24.96
N VAL A 252 8.35 9.97 25.66
CA VAL A 252 8.82 9.38 26.93
C VAL A 252 8.99 7.88 26.72
N GLY A 253 10.17 7.33 27.03
CA GLY A 253 10.48 5.92 26.83
C GLY A 253 11.91 5.62 27.24
N ASP A 254 12.33 4.38 27.05
CA ASP A 254 13.71 3.96 27.21
C ASP A 254 14.53 4.39 25.97
N PRO A 255 15.80 4.80 26.12
CA PRO A 255 16.63 5.12 24.97
C PRO A 255 16.73 3.96 23.98
N ALA A 256 16.63 4.24 22.68
CA ALA A 256 16.73 3.24 21.63
C ALA A 256 17.38 3.82 20.37
N SER A 257 18.70 3.60 20.24
CA SER A 257 19.49 4.14 19.13
C SER A 257 19.59 3.20 17.93
N ILE A 258 19.45 1.90 18.14
CA ILE A 258 19.48 0.87 17.09
C ILE A 258 18.30 -0.08 17.29
N ILE A 259 17.63 -0.41 16.20
CA ILE A 259 16.51 -1.34 16.17
C ILE A 259 16.81 -2.40 15.10
N GLU A 260 16.64 -3.67 15.42
CA GLU A 260 16.71 -4.78 14.48
C GLU A 260 15.41 -5.57 14.55
N ILE A 261 14.80 -5.79 13.38
CA ILE A 261 13.49 -6.43 13.24
C ILE A 261 13.62 -7.57 12.24
N GLU A 262 13.33 -8.80 12.66
CA GLU A 262 13.31 -9.97 11.79
C GLU A 262 11.91 -10.15 11.19
N LEU A 263 11.85 -10.02 9.85
CA LEU A 263 10.66 -10.27 9.04
C LEU A 263 10.94 -11.50 8.15
N ASP A 264 10.89 -12.67 8.73
CA ASP A 264 11.30 -13.94 8.12
C ASP A 264 12.77 -13.89 7.61
N SER A 265 13.00 -13.82 6.29
CA SER A 265 14.37 -13.75 5.72
C SER A 265 14.94 -12.34 5.61
N ILE A 266 14.16 -11.32 5.98
CA ILE A 266 14.56 -9.92 5.93
C ILE A 266 14.90 -9.45 7.34
N LEU A 267 16.12 -8.97 7.54
CA LEU A 267 16.50 -8.22 8.73
C LEU A 267 16.43 -6.73 8.37
N ALA A 268 15.41 -6.04 8.88
CA ALA A 268 15.32 -4.59 8.84
C ALA A 268 16.08 -4.02 10.04
N ARG A 269 16.99 -3.08 9.78
CA ARG A 269 17.73 -2.37 10.81
C ARG A 269 17.47 -0.88 10.67
N TRP A 270 17.28 -0.22 11.82
CA TRP A 270 17.08 1.21 11.93
C TRP A 270 18.10 1.81 12.90
N ASP A 271 18.82 2.80 12.45
CA ASP A 271 19.78 3.54 13.27
C ASP A 271 19.25 4.96 13.47
N TYR A 272 19.03 5.37 14.73
CA TYR A 272 18.59 6.72 15.06
C TYR A 272 19.73 7.71 14.86
N ASP A 273 19.48 8.72 14.04
CA ASP A 273 20.39 9.85 13.85
C ASP A 273 19.89 11.07 14.64
N PRO A 274 20.51 11.42 15.78
CA PRO A 274 20.06 12.54 16.59
C PRO A 274 20.27 13.91 15.92
N ALA A 275 21.08 13.97 14.85
CA ALA A 275 21.30 15.23 14.13
C ALA A 275 20.10 15.58 13.23
N SER A 276 19.45 14.59 12.66
CA SER A 276 18.25 14.76 11.84
C SER A 276 16.95 14.45 12.59
N GLY A 277 17.01 13.78 13.76
CA GLY A 277 15.85 13.29 14.49
C GLY A 277 15.18 12.09 13.83
N ARG A 278 15.88 11.34 12.99
CA ARG A 278 15.30 10.29 12.11
C ARG A 278 15.92 8.94 12.36
N TYR A 279 15.13 7.91 12.10
CA TYR A 279 15.59 6.53 12.00
C TYR A 279 15.97 6.24 10.54
N LEU A 280 17.22 5.83 10.30
CA LEU A 280 17.77 5.51 8.98
C LEU A 280 17.73 4.00 8.75
N ARG A 281 17.06 3.57 7.67
CA ARG A 281 16.84 2.15 7.39
C ARG A 281 18.02 1.50 6.68
N SER A 282 18.37 0.30 7.10
CA SER A 282 19.31 -0.61 6.43
C SER A 282 18.67 -2.00 6.27
N GLN A 283 19.04 -2.72 5.23
CA GLN A 283 18.68 -4.13 5.01
C GLN A 283 19.77 -4.83 4.21
N TYR A 284 19.84 -6.16 4.29
CA TYR A 284 20.90 -6.95 3.66
C TYR A 284 22.32 -6.54 4.08
N GLY A 285 22.46 -5.91 5.26
CA GLY A 285 23.74 -5.41 5.79
C GLY A 285 24.21 -4.08 5.19
N GLU A 286 23.41 -3.43 4.36
CA GLU A 286 23.74 -2.18 3.67
C GLU A 286 22.66 -1.11 3.92
N PRO A 287 22.99 0.19 3.83
CA PRO A 287 22.00 1.25 3.83
C PRO A 287 20.93 1.01 2.76
N HIS A 288 19.65 1.09 3.13
CA HIS A 288 18.55 0.97 2.18
C HIS A 288 18.40 2.26 1.38
N MET A 289 19.10 2.35 0.27
CA MET A 289 19.08 3.54 -0.57
C MET A 289 17.81 3.58 -1.43
N THR A 290 17.15 4.75 -1.47
CA THR A 290 16.16 5.09 -2.48
C THR A 290 16.85 5.69 -3.70
N GLU A 291 16.18 5.69 -4.84
CA GLU A 291 16.84 6.13 -6.09
C GLU A 291 17.11 7.64 -6.12
N LEU A 292 16.21 8.47 -5.53
CA LEU A 292 16.26 9.92 -5.69
C LEU A 292 16.61 10.69 -4.42
N THR A 293 16.25 10.14 -3.24
CA THR A 293 16.19 10.94 -1.99
C THR A 293 17.09 10.39 -0.88
N GLY A 294 18.08 9.57 -1.25
CA GLY A 294 19.07 9.05 -0.32
C GLY A 294 18.57 7.81 0.44
N GLN A 295 19.09 7.58 1.63
CA GLN A 295 18.72 6.44 2.46
C GLN A 295 17.26 6.55 2.92
N ALA A 296 16.54 5.42 2.94
CA ALA A 296 15.19 5.35 3.48
C ALA A 296 15.19 5.71 4.97
N TRP A 297 14.22 6.51 5.39
CA TRP A 297 14.13 7.00 6.75
C TRP A 297 12.68 7.15 7.22
N ALA A 298 12.49 7.24 8.53
CA ALA A 298 11.22 7.54 9.18
C ALA A 298 11.45 8.40 10.44
N ASP A 299 10.42 9.18 10.83
CA ASP A 299 10.40 9.87 12.13
C ASP A 299 9.94 8.90 13.23
N ASN A 300 9.02 7.98 12.87
CA ASN A 300 8.50 6.96 13.76
C ASN A 300 8.68 5.58 13.15
N VAL A 301 9.12 4.59 13.95
CA VAL A 301 9.10 3.17 13.59
C VAL A 301 8.15 2.46 14.57
N VAL A 302 7.04 1.96 14.05
CA VAL A 302 6.01 1.25 14.81
C VAL A 302 6.11 -0.23 14.48
N VAL A 303 6.42 -1.05 15.48
CA VAL A 303 6.49 -2.51 15.33
C VAL A 303 5.26 -3.12 15.97
N LEU A 304 4.46 -3.82 15.17
CA LEU A 304 3.26 -4.52 15.62
C LEU A 304 3.50 -6.02 15.49
N LEU A 305 3.66 -6.73 16.61
CA LEU A 305 3.77 -8.19 16.59
C LEU A 305 2.40 -8.78 16.23
N VAL A 306 2.32 -9.45 15.06
CA VAL A 306 1.07 -9.98 14.52
C VAL A 306 1.16 -11.48 14.23
N GLU A 307 0.04 -12.17 14.43
CA GLU A 307 -0.08 -13.55 13.99
C GLU A 307 -0.16 -13.63 12.47
N TYR A 308 0.57 -14.58 11.90
CA TYR A 308 0.46 -14.92 10.49
C TYR A 308 -0.20 -16.30 10.33
N ARG A 309 -1.27 -16.33 9.57
CA ARG A 309 -1.95 -17.57 9.18
C ARG A 309 -1.77 -17.83 7.70
N ARG A 310 -2.04 -19.07 7.28
CA ARG A 310 -2.06 -19.42 5.87
C ARG A 310 -3.26 -18.74 5.20
N SER A 311 -3.04 -18.04 4.10
CA SER A 311 -4.14 -17.42 3.34
C SER A 311 -5.13 -18.47 2.83
N PRO A 312 -6.43 -18.27 3.00
CA PRO A 312 -7.44 -19.20 2.46
C PRO A 312 -7.57 -19.12 0.94
N ILE A 313 -7.08 -18.03 0.32
CA ILE A 313 -7.19 -17.78 -1.12
C ILE A 313 -5.87 -17.89 -1.87
N ASP A 314 -4.75 -17.84 -1.16
CA ASP A 314 -3.39 -18.08 -1.68
C ASP A 314 -2.62 -18.96 -0.70
N SER A 315 -2.69 -20.26 -0.88
CA SER A 315 -2.14 -21.22 0.07
C SER A 315 -0.63 -21.14 0.28
N LYS A 316 0.09 -20.39 -0.54
CA LYS A 316 1.52 -20.15 -0.42
C LYS A 316 1.85 -18.87 0.34
N SER A 317 0.93 -17.93 0.41
CA SER A 317 1.14 -16.65 1.08
C SER A 317 0.72 -16.72 2.54
N PRO A 318 1.53 -16.20 3.47
CA PRO A 318 1.07 -15.90 4.81
C PRO A 318 0.12 -14.69 4.76
N GLU A 319 -0.76 -14.58 5.73
CA GLU A 319 -1.70 -13.49 5.92
C GLU A 319 -1.61 -12.97 7.35
N ALA A 320 -1.24 -11.71 7.51
CA ALA A 320 -1.17 -11.04 8.80
C ALA A 320 -2.56 -10.88 9.41
N THR A 321 -2.71 -11.20 10.69
CA THR A 321 -3.92 -10.92 11.46
C THR A 321 -3.78 -9.52 12.06
N THR A 322 -4.41 -8.54 11.44
CA THR A 322 -4.30 -7.10 11.78
C THR A 322 -5.53 -6.55 12.49
N VAL A 323 -6.50 -7.39 12.82
CA VAL A 323 -7.66 -7.10 13.67
C VAL A 323 -7.52 -7.91 14.95
N GLY A 324 -7.67 -7.26 16.09
CA GLY A 324 -7.45 -7.85 17.41
C GLY A 324 -6.52 -7.01 18.27
N SER A 325 -5.58 -7.64 18.93
CA SER A 325 -4.57 -6.99 19.78
C SER A 325 -3.28 -7.81 19.80
N GLY A 326 -2.19 -7.14 20.15
CA GLY A 326 -0.88 -7.76 20.31
C GLY A 326 0.12 -6.80 20.93
N GLN A 327 1.35 -7.23 21.08
CA GLN A 327 2.43 -6.37 21.56
C GLN A 327 2.79 -5.33 20.49
N ALA A 328 3.04 -4.11 20.94
CA ALA A 328 3.59 -3.01 20.13
C ALA A 328 4.89 -2.48 20.72
N LEU A 329 5.82 -2.09 19.84
CA LEU A 329 6.98 -1.28 20.21
C LEU A 329 6.93 -0.02 19.33
N VAL A 330 6.92 1.13 19.97
CA VAL A 330 6.85 2.43 19.29
C VAL A 330 8.17 3.16 19.51
N PHE A 331 8.89 3.35 18.43
CA PHE A 331 10.15 4.08 18.40
C PHE A 331 9.90 5.46 17.78
N THR A 332 10.18 6.49 18.57
CA THR A 332 10.03 7.89 18.18
C THR A 332 11.04 8.73 18.95
N ASP A 333 11.61 9.78 18.36
CA ASP A 333 12.56 10.72 19.01
C ASP A 333 13.74 10.03 19.73
N GLY A 334 14.21 8.86 19.26
CA GLY A 334 15.33 8.13 19.86
C GLY A 334 14.98 7.34 21.12
N VAL A 335 13.70 7.19 21.46
CA VAL A 335 13.23 6.37 22.58
C VAL A 335 12.26 5.28 22.10
N VAL A 336 12.07 4.26 22.93
CA VAL A 336 11.06 3.20 22.70
C VAL A 336 10.04 3.16 23.83
N ARG A 337 8.76 3.03 23.47
CA ARG A 337 7.66 2.60 24.33
C ARG A 337 7.26 1.18 23.95
N VAL A 338 7.39 0.25 24.88
CA VAL A 338 6.85 -1.12 24.74
C VAL A 338 5.45 -1.11 25.32
N GLY A 339 4.49 -1.64 24.57
CA GLY A 339 3.10 -1.64 24.99
C GLY A 339 2.25 -2.60 24.15
N ALA A 340 1.02 -2.22 23.86
CA ALA A 340 0.08 -3.04 23.10
C ALA A 340 -0.56 -2.25 21.96
N TRP A 341 -0.87 -2.96 20.87
CA TRP A 341 -1.76 -2.45 19.83
C TRP A 341 -3.14 -3.08 19.97
N GLN A 342 -4.17 -2.33 19.60
CA GLN A 342 -5.54 -2.83 19.49
C GLN A 342 -6.23 -2.25 18.25
N ARG A 343 -6.98 -3.11 17.55
CA ARG A 343 -7.79 -2.74 16.41
C ARG A 343 -9.04 -3.65 16.38
N SER A 344 -10.22 -3.09 16.61
CA SER A 344 -11.44 -3.87 16.77
C SER A 344 -12.05 -4.32 15.44
N SER A 345 -11.80 -3.54 14.37
CA SER A 345 -12.17 -3.88 12.99
C SER A 345 -11.12 -3.35 12.02
N ASN A 346 -11.15 -3.78 10.76
CA ASN A 346 -10.22 -3.29 9.73
C ASN A 346 -10.52 -1.84 9.29
N SER A 347 -11.62 -1.25 9.68
CA SER A 347 -11.94 0.18 9.48
C SER A 347 -11.50 1.07 10.65
N ASP A 348 -11.10 0.48 11.79
CA ASP A 348 -10.66 1.26 12.94
C ASP A 348 -9.20 1.73 12.79
N MET A 349 -8.85 2.80 13.49
CA MET A 349 -7.46 3.24 13.62
C MET A 349 -6.61 2.21 14.38
N TRP A 350 -5.29 2.31 14.23
CA TRP A 350 -4.33 1.54 15.00
C TRP A 350 -4.12 2.20 16.36
N ASN A 351 -4.80 1.69 17.40
CA ASN A 351 -4.65 2.21 18.74
C ASN A 351 -3.41 1.59 19.39
N LEU A 352 -2.54 2.44 19.91
CA LEU A 352 -1.30 2.06 20.57
C LEU A 352 -1.39 2.49 22.04
N TYR A 353 -1.04 1.60 22.97
CA TYR A 353 -1.16 1.81 24.39
C TYR A 353 0.11 1.42 25.12
N THR A 354 0.36 2.06 26.28
CA THR A 354 1.56 1.82 27.09
C THR A 354 1.58 0.45 27.77
N ASP A 355 0.43 -0.19 27.88
CA ASP A 355 0.25 -1.47 28.54
C ASP A 355 -0.93 -2.28 27.95
N GLU A 356 -1.03 -3.55 28.32
CA GLU A 356 -2.11 -4.43 27.91
C GLU A 356 -3.48 -4.07 28.54
N THR A 357 -3.50 -3.20 29.54
CA THR A 357 -4.77 -2.72 30.14
C THR A 357 -5.43 -1.61 29.33
N LEU A 358 -4.75 -1.15 28.27
CA LEU A 358 -5.22 -0.13 27.33
C LEU A 358 -5.60 1.19 28.02
N SER A 359 -4.82 1.57 29.04
CA SER A 359 -5.16 2.68 29.92
C SER A 359 -4.63 4.02 29.41
N GLU A 360 -3.47 4.03 28.76
CA GLU A 360 -2.80 5.23 28.31
C GLU A 360 -2.37 5.09 26.84
N PRO A 361 -2.86 5.96 25.94
CA PRO A 361 -2.47 5.91 24.54
C PRO A 361 -1.02 6.36 24.36
N ILE A 362 -0.33 5.76 23.36
CA ILE A 362 0.95 6.22 22.87
C ILE A 362 0.71 7.11 21.65
N GLY A 363 1.16 8.39 21.74
CA GLY A 363 1.19 9.29 20.60
C GLY A 363 2.52 9.16 19.85
N LEU A 364 2.46 9.28 18.53
CA LEU A 364 3.63 9.39 17.64
C LEU A 364 4.10 10.85 17.58
N SER A 365 5.37 11.07 17.31
CA SER A 365 5.85 12.39 16.88
C SER A 365 5.29 12.74 15.51
N ASP A 366 5.20 14.05 15.24
CA ASP A 366 4.85 14.52 13.89
C ASP A 366 5.87 14.02 12.87
N GLY A 367 5.39 13.55 11.74
CA GLY A 367 6.25 13.07 10.66
C GLY A 367 5.85 11.73 10.09
N ARG A 368 6.75 11.17 9.32
CA ARG A 368 6.55 9.92 8.58
C ARG A 368 6.66 8.72 9.48
N THR A 369 5.76 7.76 9.26
CA THR A 369 5.71 6.53 10.04
C THR A 369 6.03 5.30 9.18
N TRP A 370 6.91 4.44 9.66
CA TRP A 370 7.10 3.10 9.11
C TRP A 370 6.54 2.06 10.07
N VAL A 371 5.67 1.21 9.56
CA VAL A 371 4.98 0.17 10.31
C VAL A 371 5.52 -1.19 9.89
N GLU A 372 6.19 -1.85 10.82
CA GLU A 372 6.76 -3.18 10.63
C GLU A 372 5.80 -4.23 11.23
N LEU A 373 5.49 -5.26 10.46
CA LEU A 373 4.58 -6.33 10.84
C LEU A 373 5.34 -7.67 10.96
N PRO A 374 6.24 -7.85 11.93
CA PRO A 374 6.90 -9.14 12.16
C PRO A 374 5.93 -10.15 12.78
N ARG A 375 6.32 -11.43 12.75
CA ARG A 375 5.57 -12.49 13.44
C ARG A 375 5.49 -12.21 14.92
N ASN A 376 4.41 -12.70 15.55
CA ASN A 376 4.15 -12.56 16.99
C ASN A 376 5.13 -13.38 17.83
N ASP A 377 6.39 -12.93 17.82
CA ASP A 377 7.48 -13.41 18.65
C ASP A 377 8.36 -12.22 19.05
N SER A 378 8.47 -11.96 20.34
CA SER A 378 9.26 -10.83 20.84
C SER A 378 10.77 -10.95 20.54
N GLU A 379 11.28 -12.16 20.24
CA GLU A 379 12.67 -12.37 19.84
C GLU A 379 12.96 -11.79 18.44
N ASN A 380 11.93 -11.55 17.64
CA ASN A 380 12.05 -10.89 16.35
C ASN A 380 12.42 -9.40 16.43
N VAL A 381 12.37 -8.80 17.61
CA VAL A 381 12.70 -7.38 17.78
C VAL A 381 13.79 -7.21 18.82
N ARG A 382 14.90 -6.62 18.42
CA ARG A 382 16.01 -6.27 19.32
C ARG A 382 16.29 -4.77 19.20
N TYR A 383 16.61 -4.13 20.30
CA TYR A 383 17.04 -2.74 20.30
C TYR A 383 18.11 -2.50 21.35
N VAL A 384 18.91 -1.47 21.13
CA VAL A 384 19.97 -1.02 22.05
C VAL A 384 19.90 0.51 22.23
N SER A 385 20.31 0.94 23.44
CA SER A 385 20.42 2.34 23.84
C SER A 385 21.57 3.06 23.15
#